data_343a25c8f73ec1f0575d11511e78adad
#
_entry.id   343a25c8f73ec1f0575d11511e78adad
#
_cell.length_a   1.000
_cell.length_b   1.000
_cell.length_c   1.000
_cell.angle_alpha   90.00
_cell.angle_beta   90.00
_cell.angle_gamma   90.00
#
_symmetry.space_group_name_H-M   'P 1'
#
loop_
_entity.id
_entity.type
_entity.pdbx_description
1 polymer ?
#
loop_
_entity_poly.entity_id
_entity_poly.type
_entity_poly.pdbx_seq_one_letter_code
_entity_poly.pdbx_strand_id
1 'polypeptide(L)'
;MTRRVVESGRQGRALARAIGAVLIVSGPVQGCAGAQERKAEGKIPEQMPEAFDASGFERSTLIENAWMPLKPGTRFVYEGTTIEDDGTAVPHRIVIHVTDLTKLIGGVQAVVTWDLDYSDGELVEAELAFFAQDKTGAVWRMGEYPEEYEDGKFVAASPWIHGLEEARAGIEMPAEPKLGTPSYAQGWGPAVGWTDRGQVDQMGQKTCVPVGCYEDVLVIAETSAQEADAQQLKYYARGVGNVRVGWRGAGDKTKETLALAKVERLDATALAEARAKALELEKSAYQRSKAVYAHTPPAERGAQP
;
A
#
# COMPACT_ATOMS: atom_id res chain seq x y z
N MET A 1 33.12 -3.95 -44.05
CA MET A 1 31.85 -3.34 -43.55
C MET A 1 31.49 -4.02 -42.25
N THR A 2 31.94 -3.45 -41.13
CA THR A 2 31.80 -4.02 -39.78
C THR A 2 30.66 -3.26 -39.10
N ARG A 3 29.53 -3.95 -38.83
CA ARG A 3 28.44 -3.40 -38.03
C ARG A 3 28.84 -3.40 -36.56
N ARG A 4 28.93 -2.21 -35.95
CA ARG A 4 28.97 -2.05 -34.52
C ARG A 4 27.57 -2.31 -33.95
N VAL A 5 27.46 -3.28 -33.07
CA VAL A 5 26.33 -3.48 -32.17
C VAL A 5 26.48 -2.43 -31.07
N VAL A 6 25.51 -1.54 -30.95
CA VAL A 6 25.39 -0.63 -29.82
C VAL A 6 24.66 -1.39 -28.71
N GLU A 7 25.41 -1.81 -27.70
CA GLU A 7 24.81 -2.24 -26.42
C GLU A 7 24.28 -1.00 -25.71
N SER A 8 22.96 -0.85 -25.64
CA SER A 8 22.29 0.10 -24.76
C SER A 8 22.33 -0.48 -23.34
N GLY A 9 23.20 0.05 -22.49
CA GLY A 9 23.18 -0.25 -21.06
C GLY A 9 21.84 0.25 -20.48
N ARG A 10 21.00 -0.70 -20.05
CA ARG A 10 19.84 -0.41 -19.20
C ARG A 10 20.36 -0.07 -17.81
N GLN A 11 20.37 1.20 -17.46
CA GLN A 11 20.54 1.66 -16.09
C GLN A 11 19.29 1.25 -15.29
N GLY A 12 19.51 0.83 -14.03
CA GLY A 12 18.46 0.32 -13.17
C GLY A 12 17.26 1.27 -13.05
N ARG A 13 16.09 0.71 -13.23
CA ARG A 13 14.80 1.40 -13.06
C ARG A 13 14.55 1.64 -11.58
N ALA A 14 14.21 2.88 -11.21
CA ALA A 14 13.69 3.18 -9.87
C ALA A 14 12.32 2.49 -9.71
N LEU A 15 12.13 1.77 -8.62
CA LEU A 15 10.84 1.16 -8.28
C LEU A 15 9.83 2.23 -7.87
N ALA A 16 8.66 2.17 -8.49
CA ALA A 16 7.53 3.01 -8.12
C ALA A 16 6.97 2.59 -6.74
N ARG A 17 6.42 3.54 -6.00
CA ARG A 17 5.70 3.26 -4.75
C ARG A 17 4.33 2.67 -5.06
N ALA A 18 3.99 1.54 -4.47
CA ALA A 18 2.59 1.14 -4.32
C ALA A 18 1.86 2.11 -3.38
N ILE A 19 0.53 2.19 -3.46
CA ILE A 19 -0.28 3.02 -2.55
C ILE A 19 -0.07 2.53 -1.11
N GLY A 20 0.92 3.10 -0.42
CA GLY A 20 1.32 2.72 0.94
C GLY A 20 2.67 2.02 1.06
N ALA A 21 3.43 1.83 -0.01
CA ALA A 21 4.74 1.17 0.04
C ALA A 21 5.90 2.11 0.41
N VAL A 22 6.86 1.55 1.11
CA VAL A 22 8.10 2.24 1.53
C VAL A 22 9.08 2.30 0.37
N LEU A 23 9.63 3.48 0.07
CA LEU A 23 10.75 3.62 -0.86
C LEU A 23 12.00 2.95 -0.30
N ILE A 24 12.46 1.94 -0.99
CA ILE A 24 13.74 1.29 -0.72
C ILE A 24 14.73 1.73 -1.79
N VAL A 25 15.74 2.51 -1.38
CA VAL A 25 16.83 2.95 -2.26
C VAL A 25 17.66 1.73 -2.66
N SER A 26 17.60 1.36 -3.93
CA SER A 26 18.45 0.31 -4.50
C SER A 26 19.84 0.86 -4.76
N GLY A 27 20.80 0.55 -3.90
CA GLY A 27 22.22 0.59 -4.28
C GLY A 27 22.54 -0.65 -5.15
N PRO A 28 23.59 -0.62 -6.02
CA PRO A 28 23.92 -1.75 -6.86
C PRO A 28 24.38 -2.93 -6.00
N VAL A 29 23.56 -3.98 -5.93
CA VAL A 29 23.97 -5.25 -5.31
C VAL A 29 24.57 -6.15 -6.38
N GLN A 30 25.86 -6.34 -6.30
CA GLN A 30 26.55 -7.42 -7.03
C GLN A 30 26.16 -8.78 -6.44
N GLY A 31 25.69 -9.64 -7.31
CA GLY A 31 25.05 -10.90 -7.16
C GLY A 31 25.48 -11.83 -6.03
N CYS A 32 24.46 -12.39 -5.39
CA CYS A 32 24.42 -13.80 -4.97
C CYS A 32 22.95 -14.20 -4.84
N ALA A 33 22.59 -15.32 -5.44
CA ALA A 33 21.24 -15.86 -5.49
C ALA A 33 20.76 -16.34 -4.10
N GLY A 34 19.98 -15.52 -3.44
CA GLY A 34 19.25 -15.86 -2.23
C GLY A 34 18.17 -14.78 -2.04
N ALA A 35 16.90 -15.17 -2.16
CA ALA A 35 15.79 -14.28 -1.85
C ALA A 35 15.91 -13.84 -0.37
N GLN A 36 16.06 -12.55 -0.12
CA GLN A 36 16.24 -11.98 1.21
C GLN A 36 15.01 -11.16 1.64
N GLU A 37 14.63 -11.32 2.90
CA GLU A 37 13.81 -10.29 3.57
C GLU A 37 14.65 -9.02 3.67
N ARG A 38 14.09 -7.91 3.23
CA ARG A 38 14.75 -6.61 3.29
C ARG A 38 14.53 -5.99 4.67
N LYS A 39 15.60 -5.64 5.36
CA LYS A 39 15.59 -4.89 6.63
C LYS A 39 16.11 -3.47 6.39
N ALA A 40 15.57 -2.51 7.16
CA ALA A 40 16.02 -1.12 7.09
C ALA A 40 17.50 -0.99 7.51
N GLU A 41 18.27 -0.21 6.74
CA GLU A 41 19.64 0.15 7.10
C GLU A 41 19.64 1.40 7.99
N GLY A 42 20.05 1.26 9.23
CA GLY A 42 20.16 2.34 10.20
C GLY A 42 19.04 2.34 11.25
N LYS A 43 19.26 3.13 12.33
CA LYS A 43 18.26 3.28 13.39
C LYS A 43 17.27 4.37 13.01
N ILE A 44 16.04 3.98 12.68
CA ILE A 44 14.95 4.91 12.41
C ILE A 44 14.54 5.60 13.71
N PRO A 45 14.38 6.94 13.73
CA PRO A 45 13.88 7.63 14.91
C PRO A 45 12.52 7.07 15.33
N GLU A 46 12.38 6.72 16.61
CA GLU A 46 11.11 6.23 17.14
C GLU A 46 10.04 7.32 16.99
N GLN A 47 8.97 6.99 16.31
CA GLN A 47 7.78 7.84 16.20
C GLN A 47 6.73 7.32 17.18
N MET A 48 5.91 8.23 17.73
CA MET A 48 4.80 7.80 18.58
C MET A 48 3.76 7.04 17.77
N PRO A 49 3.59 5.73 18.00
CA PRO A 49 2.53 4.95 17.35
C PRO A 49 1.17 5.34 17.94
N GLU A 50 0.11 5.02 17.23
CA GLU A 50 -1.25 5.17 17.72
C GLU A 50 -1.55 4.14 18.84
N ALA A 51 -2.41 4.54 19.79
CA ALA A 51 -2.82 3.65 20.89
C ALA A 51 -3.78 2.58 20.35
N PHE A 52 -3.28 1.36 20.20
CA PHE A 52 -4.06 0.23 19.71
C PHE A 52 -4.71 -0.54 20.86
N ASP A 53 -6.03 -0.77 20.76
CA ASP A 53 -6.80 -1.61 21.69
C ASP A 53 -7.68 -2.59 20.90
N ALA A 54 -7.31 -3.88 20.90
CA ALA A 54 -8.04 -4.93 20.18
C ALA A 54 -9.51 -5.05 20.62
N SER A 55 -9.86 -4.67 21.85
CA SER A 55 -11.25 -4.68 22.34
C SER A 55 -12.16 -3.65 21.64
N GLY A 56 -11.56 -2.72 20.92
CA GLY A 56 -12.27 -1.73 20.10
C GLY A 56 -12.79 -2.26 18.76
N PHE A 57 -12.49 -3.50 18.36
CA PHE A 57 -12.76 -4.04 17.01
C PHE A 57 -13.86 -5.10 16.97
N GLU A 58 -15.10 -4.73 17.31
CA GLU A 58 -16.22 -5.68 17.42
C GLU A 58 -16.70 -6.20 16.04
N ARG A 59 -16.69 -5.35 15.01
CA ARG A 59 -17.11 -5.66 13.62
C ARG A 59 -15.99 -5.28 12.64
N SER A 60 -14.80 -5.66 12.94
CA SER A 60 -13.56 -5.17 12.32
C SER A 60 -13.48 -5.34 10.79
N THR A 61 -14.13 -6.38 10.24
CA THR A 61 -14.13 -6.66 8.81
C THR A 61 -15.24 -5.94 8.03
N LEU A 62 -16.13 -5.21 8.71
CA LEU A 62 -17.12 -4.36 8.09
C LEU A 62 -16.56 -2.93 7.98
N ILE A 63 -15.86 -2.66 6.90
CA ILE A 63 -15.20 -1.37 6.67
C ILE A 63 -16.17 -0.48 5.87
N GLU A 64 -16.91 0.36 6.61
CA GLU A 64 -17.94 1.29 6.09
C GLU A 64 -17.56 2.77 6.29
N ASN A 65 -16.31 3.06 6.67
CA ASN A 65 -15.83 4.44 6.79
C ASN A 65 -16.20 5.24 5.54
N ALA A 66 -16.74 6.43 5.75
CA ALA A 66 -17.28 7.25 4.65
C ALA A 66 -16.22 7.65 3.60
N TRP A 67 -14.95 7.73 4.00
CA TRP A 67 -13.84 8.12 3.13
C TRP A 67 -13.03 6.93 2.59
N MET A 68 -13.11 5.77 3.25
CA MET A 68 -12.37 4.57 2.86
C MET A 68 -13.23 3.31 3.03
N PRO A 69 -14.31 3.15 2.27
CA PRO A 69 -15.10 1.92 2.30
C PRO A 69 -14.36 0.79 1.57
N LEU A 70 -14.13 -0.34 2.25
CA LEU A 70 -13.52 -1.52 1.65
C LEU A 70 -14.54 -2.68 1.62
N LYS A 71 -15.33 -2.73 0.56
CA LYS A 71 -16.36 -3.78 0.39
C LYS A 71 -15.79 -4.98 -0.36
N PRO A 72 -15.78 -6.20 0.22
CA PRO A 72 -15.31 -7.39 -0.47
C PRO A 72 -15.93 -7.56 -1.87
N GLY A 73 -15.12 -7.91 -2.86
CA GLY A 73 -15.50 -8.00 -4.26
C GLY A 73 -15.48 -6.66 -5.02
N THR A 74 -14.93 -5.60 -4.45
CA THR A 74 -14.64 -4.37 -5.19
C THR A 74 -13.23 -4.44 -5.77
N ARG A 75 -13.06 -4.00 -7.03
CA ARG A 75 -11.77 -3.79 -7.68
C ARG A 75 -11.63 -2.33 -8.06
N PHE A 76 -10.53 -1.71 -7.67
CA PHE A 76 -10.13 -0.36 -8.05
C PHE A 76 -8.97 -0.46 -9.04
N VAL A 77 -9.00 0.33 -10.10
CA VAL A 77 -7.89 0.46 -11.06
C VAL A 77 -7.49 1.93 -11.11
N TYR A 78 -6.23 2.19 -10.82
CA TYR A 78 -5.62 3.51 -10.93
C TYR A 78 -4.65 3.53 -12.08
N GLU A 79 -4.61 4.63 -12.82
CA GLU A 79 -3.68 4.86 -13.91
C GLU A 79 -3.08 6.25 -13.80
N GLY A 80 -1.79 6.36 -14.15
CA GLY A 80 -1.06 7.60 -14.07
C GLY A 80 0.39 7.45 -14.49
N THR A 81 1.28 8.17 -13.81
CA THR A 81 2.71 8.19 -14.12
C THR A 81 3.55 8.36 -12.87
N THR A 82 4.77 7.85 -12.92
CA THR A 82 5.90 8.25 -12.08
C THR A 82 6.92 9.01 -12.92
N ILE A 83 7.82 9.74 -12.26
CA ILE A 83 8.90 10.47 -12.93
C ILE A 83 10.22 9.87 -12.49
N GLU A 84 10.96 9.33 -13.43
CA GLU A 84 12.32 8.80 -13.23
C GLU A 84 13.31 9.93 -12.90
N ASP A 85 14.49 9.58 -12.38
CA ASP A 85 15.55 10.54 -12.01
C ASP A 85 16.01 11.44 -13.17
N ASP A 86 15.92 10.95 -14.41
CA ASP A 86 16.24 11.71 -15.62
C ASP A 86 15.10 12.63 -16.10
N GLY A 87 13.97 12.63 -15.40
CA GLY A 87 12.77 13.39 -15.72
C GLY A 87 11.82 12.69 -16.70
N THR A 88 12.08 11.44 -17.08
CA THR A 88 11.20 10.67 -17.98
C THR A 88 9.93 10.27 -17.23
N ALA A 89 8.76 10.55 -17.81
CA ALA A 89 7.49 10.07 -17.31
C ALA A 89 7.27 8.62 -17.74
N VAL A 90 7.01 7.73 -16.76
CA VAL A 90 6.76 6.31 -16.96
C VAL A 90 5.30 5.98 -16.62
N PRO A 91 4.58 5.24 -17.47
CA PRO A 91 3.23 4.79 -17.15
C PRO A 91 3.21 3.97 -15.86
N HIS A 92 2.28 4.33 -14.98
CA HIS A 92 2.09 3.67 -13.70
C HIS A 92 0.64 3.24 -13.53
N ARG A 93 0.44 2.01 -13.04
CA ARG A 93 -0.90 1.45 -12.85
C ARG A 93 -0.96 0.61 -11.59
N ILE A 94 -1.97 0.87 -10.75
CA ILE A 94 -2.24 0.07 -9.55
C ILE A 94 -3.62 -0.56 -9.64
N VAL A 95 -3.71 -1.85 -9.26
CA VAL A 95 -4.97 -2.60 -9.21
C VAL A 95 -5.16 -3.16 -7.81
N ILE A 96 -6.18 -2.69 -7.10
CA ILE A 96 -6.52 -3.13 -5.74
C ILE A 96 -7.76 -4.01 -5.80
N HIS A 97 -7.66 -5.22 -5.26
CA HIS A 97 -8.78 -6.14 -5.11
C HIS A 97 -9.13 -6.26 -3.62
N VAL A 98 -10.30 -5.79 -3.22
CA VAL A 98 -10.83 -6.09 -1.90
C VAL A 98 -11.36 -7.52 -1.94
N THR A 99 -10.61 -8.47 -1.37
CA THR A 99 -10.98 -9.89 -1.39
C THR A 99 -12.07 -10.20 -0.38
N ASP A 100 -12.59 -11.43 -0.41
CA ASP A 100 -13.45 -11.98 0.65
C ASP A 100 -12.64 -12.80 1.68
N LEU A 101 -11.34 -12.56 1.75
CA LEU A 101 -10.46 -13.12 2.77
C LEU A 101 -10.37 -12.22 3.99
N THR A 102 -10.19 -12.85 5.14
CA THR A 102 -9.85 -12.18 6.39
C THR A 102 -8.64 -12.85 7.03
N LYS A 103 -7.86 -12.10 7.80
CA LYS A 103 -6.67 -12.59 8.50
C LYS A 103 -6.66 -12.11 9.95
N LEU A 104 -6.40 -13.01 10.88
CA LEU A 104 -6.29 -12.67 12.30
C LEU A 104 -4.90 -12.08 12.59
N ILE A 105 -4.86 -10.83 13.04
CA ILE A 105 -3.63 -10.10 13.38
C ILE A 105 -3.83 -9.41 14.73
N GLY A 106 -2.96 -9.66 15.70
CA GLY A 106 -3.03 -9.03 17.01
C GLY A 106 -4.37 -9.20 17.75
N GLY A 107 -5.09 -10.31 17.47
CA GLY A 107 -6.41 -10.58 18.05
C GLY A 107 -7.58 -9.95 17.27
N VAL A 108 -7.32 -9.24 16.16
CA VAL A 108 -8.33 -8.58 15.34
C VAL A 108 -8.42 -9.24 13.96
N GLN A 109 -9.64 -9.50 13.48
CA GLN A 109 -9.86 -9.94 12.10
C GLN A 109 -9.74 -8.75 11.15
N ALA A 110 -8.81 -8.83 10.20
CA ALA A 110 -8.58 -7.82 9.18
C ALA A 110 -9.07 -8.29 7.80
N VAL A 111 -9.63 -7.39 7.01
CA VAL A 111 -9.91 -7.59 5.58
C VAL A 111 -8.59 -7.66 4.83
N VAL A 112 -8.47 -8.57 3.88
CA VAL A 112 -7.30 -8.71 3.02
C VAL A 112 -7.57 -8.06 1.68
N THR A 113 -6.76 -7.06 1.30
CA THR A 113 -6.66 -6.62 -0.09
C THR A 113 -5.52 -7.35 -0.79
N TRP A 114 -5.63 -7.49 -2.11
CA TRP A 114 -4.58 -7.98 -3.00
C TRP A 114 -4.32 -6.92 -4.05
N ASP A 115 -3.15 -6.32 -3.94
CA ASP A 115 -2.76 -5.12 -4.66
C ASP A 115 -1.64 -5.47 -5.64
N LEU A 116 -1.70 -4.89 -6.84
CA LEU A 116 -0.75 -5.13 -7.92
C LEU A 116 -0.29 -3.78 -8.46
N ASP A 117 1.01 -3.57 -8.47
CA ASP A 117 1.65 -2.38 -9.01
C ASP A 117 2.42 -2.69 -10.29
N TYR A 118 2.19 -1.86 -11.31
CA TYR A 118 2.81 -2.00 -12.63
C TYR A 118 3.50 -0.70 -13.04
N SER A 119 4.78 -0.80 -13.41
CA SER A 119 5.56 0.27 -14.03
C SER A 119 5.87 -0.10 -15.46
N ASP A 120 5.54 0.76 -16.43
CA ASP A 120 5.71 0.53 -17.88
C ASP A 120 5.09 -0.81 -18.36
N GLY A 121 3.99 -1.22 -17.70
CA GLY A 121 3.26 -2.45 -17.99
C GLY A 121 3.87 -3.72 -17.38
N GLU A 122 5.00 -3.65 -16.70
CA GLU A 122 5.61 -4.77 -15.97
C GLU A 122 5.18 -4.77 -14.51
N LEU A 123 4.86 -5.93 -13.94
CA LEU A 123 4.57 -6.07 -12.52
C LEU A 123 5.84 -5.79 -11.72
N VAL A 124 5.79 -4.78 -10.85
CA VAL A 124 6.91 -4.40 -9.99
C VAL A 124 6.66 -4.74 -8.52
N GLU A 125 5.38 -4.81 -8.11
CA GLU A 125 5.01 -5.25 -6.76
C GLU A 125 3.69 -6.02 -6.76
N ALA A 126 3.59 -7.02 -5.88
CA ALA A 126 2.34 -7.65 -5.49
C ALA A 126 2.25 -7.70 -3.96
N GLU A 127 1.14 -7.20 -3.42
CA GLU A 127 0.99 -6.99 -1.98
C GLU A 127 -0.28 -7.65 -1.44
N LEU A 128 -0.21 -8.14 -0.19
CA LEU A 128 -1.35 -8.37 0.68
C LEU A 128 -1.35 -7.29 1.76
N ALA A 129 -2.35 -6.41 1.78
CA ALA A 129 -2.53 -5.44 2.85
C ALA A 129 -3.72 -5.81 3.75
N PHE A 130 -3.66 -5.43 5.02
CA PHE A 130 -4.59 -5.87 6.05
C PHE A 130 -5.24 -4.68 6.75
N PHE A 131 -6.57 -4.57 6.64
CA PHE A 131 -7.33 -3.45 7.17
C PHE A 131 -8.43 -3.90 8.12
N ALA A 132 -8.65 -3.12 9.17
CA ALA A 132 -9.73 -3.35 10.13
C ALA A 132 -10.37 -2.03 10.52
N GLN A 133 -11.70 -2.02 10.75
CA GLN A 133 -12.39 -0.84 11.26
C GLN A 133 -12.70 -1.01 12.74
N ASP A 134 -12.35 -0.03 13.55
CA ASP A 134 -12.69 0.00 14.95
C ASP A 134 -14.13 0.50 15.21
N LYS A 135 -14.60 0.41 16.44
CA LYS A 135 -15.95 0.84 16.85
C LYS A 135 -16.19 2.33 16.71
N THR A 136 -15.17 3.16 16.57
CA THR A 136 -15.30 4.59 16.30
C THR A 136 -15.53 4.89 14.82
N GLY A 137 -15.21 3.93 13.94
CA GLY A 137 -15.27 4.04 12.50
C GLY A 137 -13.91 4.38 11.87
N ALA A 138 -12.82 4.45 12.63
CA ALA A 138 -11.48 4.59 12.07
C ALA A 138 -11.04 3.29 11.39
N VAL A 139 -10.42 3.40 10.21
CA VAL A 139 -9.81 2.28 9.51
C VAL A 139 -8.33 2.21 9.90
N TRP A 140 -7.91 1.03 10.31
CA TRP A 140 -6.55 0.73 10.73
C TRP A 140 -5.84 -0.14 9.70
N ARG A 141 -4.58 0.16 9.41
CA ARG A 141 -3.66 -0.75 8.72
C ARG A 141 -3.01 -1.65 9.77
N MET A 142 -3.24 -2.95 9.64
CA MET A 142 -2.74 -3.96 10.58
C MET A 142 -1.39 -4.54 10.16
N GLY A 143 -0.95 -4.22 8.95
CA GLY A 143 0.28 -4.68 8.34
C GLY A 143 0.12 -4.93 6.86
N GLU A 144 1.21 -5.42 6.25
CA GLU A 144 1.27 -5.77 4.84
C GLU A 144 2.33 -6.83 4.57
N TYR A 145 2.24 -7.44 3.39
CA TYR A 145 3.24 -8.33 2.81
C TYR A 145 3.43 -7.97 1.33
N PRO A 146 4.35 -7.08 0.98
CA PRO A 146 4.73 -6.80 -0.40
C PRO A 146 5.81 -7.78 -0.90
N GLU A 147 5.70 -8.20 -2.17
CA GLU A 147 6.78 -8.83 -2.94
C GLU A 147 7.17 -7.92 -4.10
N GLU A 148 8.44 -7.59 -4.19
CA GLU A 148 9.03 -6.78 -5.25
C GLU A 148 9.54 -7.66 -6.38
N TYR A 149 9.40 -7.18 -7.63
CA TYR A 149 9.79 -7.90 -8.84
C TYR A 149 10.60 -7.01 -9.79
N GLU A 150 11.63 -7.61 -10.42
CA GLU A 150 12.39 -7.02 -11.53
C GLU A 150 12.47 -8.05 -12.67
N ASP A 151 12.16 -7.63 -13.90
CA ASP A 151 12.12 -8.52 -15.09
C ASP A 151 11.28 -9.80 -14.84
N GLY A 152 10.16 -9.67 -14.12
CA GLY A 152 9.26 -10.77 -13.75
C GLY A 152 9.81 -11.75 -12.71
N LYS A 153 10.91 -11.41 -12.04
CA LYS A 153 11.54 -12.25 -11.01
C LYS A 153 11.39 -11.58 -9.64
N PHE A 154 11.07 -12.39 -8.63
CA PHE A 154 11.08 -11.95 -7.25
C PHE A 154 12.48 -11.42 -6.85
N VAL A 155 12.51 -10.25 -6.24
CA VAL A 155 13.72 -9.58 -5.74
C VAL A 155 13.76 -9.56 -4.22
N ALA A 156 12.70 -9.03 -3.59
CA ALA A 156 12.64 -8.85 -2.15
C ALA A 156 11.20 -8.92 -1.62
N ALA A 157 11.08 -9.03 -0.31
CA ALA A 157 9.86 -8.78 0.44
C ALA A 157 10.20 -7.97 1.70
N SER A 158 9.32 -7.04 2.07
CA SER A 158 9.49 -6.15 3.22
C SER A 158 8.25 -6.14 4.13
N PRO A 159 7.82 -7.31 4.65
CA PRO A 159 6.61 -7.42 5.44
C PRO A 159 6.74 -6.75 6.80
N TRP A 160 5.67 -6.13 7.24
CA TRP A 160 5.46 -5.77 8.64
C TRP A 160 4.04 -6.13 9.08
N ILE A 161 3.90 -6.69 10.26
CA ILE A 161 2.63 -7.15 10.82
C ILE A 161 2.54 -6.70 12.28
N HIS A 162 1.44 -6.10 12.66
CA HIS A 162 1.21 -5.67 14.04
C HIS A 162 1.50 -6.78 15.05
N GLY A 163 2.34 -6.45 16.06
CA GLY A 163 2.74 -7.35 17.14
C GLY A 163 3.97 -8.21 16.83
N LEU A 164 4.55 -8.12 15.63
CA LEU A 164 5.77 -8.86 15.25
C LEU A 164 6.92 -7.88 14.94
N GLU A 165 8.16 -8.23 15.28
CA GLU A 165 9.37 -7.41 15.02
C GLU A 165 9.18 -5.93 15.39
N GLU A 166 8.55 -5.66 16.55
CA GLU A 166 8.21 -4.33 17.07
C GLU A 166 7.23 -3.52 16.21
N ALA A 167 6.64 -4.12 15.18
CA ALA A 167 5.67 -3.46 14.32
C ALA A 167 4.35 -3.19 15.04
N ARG A 168 3.72 -2.06 14.73
CA ARG A 168 2.47 -1.60 15.32
C ARG A 168 1.51 -1.11 14.24
N ALA A 169 0.24 -1.49 14.38
CA ALA A 169 -0.85 -0.99 13.56
C ALA A 169 -0.97 0.54 13.69
N GLY A 170 -1.50 1.18 12.68
CA GLY A 170 -1.79 2.60 12.65
C GLY A 170 -3.10 2.92 11.97
N ILE A 171 -3.50 4.19 12.03
CA ILE A 171 -4.74 4.68 11.44
C ILE A 171 -4.50 4.97 9.95
N GLU A 172 -5.13 4.21 9.07
CA GLU A 172 -5.12 4.51 7.63
C GLU A 172 -6.09 5.65 7.29
N MET A 173 -7.30 5.63 7.91
CA MET A 173 -8.29 6.67 7.75
C MET A 173 -8.98 6.97 9.08
N PRO A 174 -8.90 8.21 9.59
CA PRO A 174 -9.65 8.60 10.80
C PRO A 174 -11.17 8.42 10.64
N ALA A 175 -11.87 8.16 11.74
CA ALA A 175 -13.33 8.08 11.74
C ALA A 175 -13.98 9.40 11.28
N GLU A 176 -13.45 10.50 11.79
CA GLU A 176 -13.90 11.86 11.45
C GLU A 176 -12.70 12.75 11.15
N PRO A 177 -12.16 12.73 9.91
CA PRO A 177 -11.06 13.60 9.53
C PRO A 177 -11.42 15.08 9.71
N LYS A 178 -10.53 15.87 10.30
CA LYS A 178 -10.73 17.31 10.55
C LYS A 178 -9.43 18.08 10.29
N LEU A 179 -9.55 19.28 9.69
CA LEU A 179 -8.43 20.21 9.57
C LEU A 179 -7.90 20.60 10.95
N GLY A 180 -6.59 20.76 11.04
CA GLY A 180 -5.90 21.17 12.27
C GLY A 180 -5.70 20.06 13.29
N THR A 181 -6.09 18.81 13.02
CA THR A 181 -5.70 17.70 13.85
C THR A 181 -4.20 17.37 13.66
N PRO A 182 -3.50 16.91 14.72
CA PRO A 182 -2.13 16.44 14.58
C PRO A 182 -2.02 15.31 13.54
N SER A 183 -0.83 15.11 12.98
CA SER A 183 -0.55 13.93 12.14
C SER A 183 -0.67 12.66 12.99
N TYR A 184 -1.13 11.60 12.36
CA TYR A 184 -1.30 10.27 12.96
C TYR A 184 -0.40 9.24 12.26
N ALA A 185 0.04 8.22 12.99
CA ALA A 185 0.82 7.12 12.42
C ALA A 185 -0.09 6.20 11.61
N GLN A 186 0.29 5.89 10.36
CA GLN A 186 -0.39 4.90 9.51
C GLN A 186 0.20 3.49 9.70
N GLY A 187 1.07 3.34 10.67
CA GLY A 187 1.74 2.14 11.11
C GLY A 187 3.14 2.46 11.60
N TRP A 188 3.78 1.46 12.17
CA TRP A 188 5.17 1.49 12.58
C TRP A 188 5.78 0.12 12.31
N GLY A 189 6.71 0.03 11.36
CA GLY A 189 7.41 -1.20 10.98
C GLY A 189 8.92 -0.96 10.92
N PRO A 190 9.60 -0.84 12.09
CA PRO A 190 11.00 -0.40 12.15
C PRO A 190 11.97 -1.35 11.44
N ALA A 191 11.65 -2.65 11.39
CA ALA A 191 12.48 -3.65 10.72
C ALA A 191 12.58 -3.45 9.20
N VAL A 192 11.56 -2.81 8.61
CA VAL A 192 11.48 -2.55 7.15
C VAL A 192 11.47 -1.07 6.81
N GLY A 193 11.51 -0.19 7.83
CA GLY A 193 11.52 1.25 7.64
C GLY A 193 10.15 1.87 7.41
N TRP A 194 9.06 1.16 7.69
CA TRP A 194 7.72 1.73 7.61
C TRP A 194 7.52 2.79 8.70
N THR A 195 7.30 4.04 8.31
CA THR A 195 7.21 5.19 9.21
C THR A 195 6.14 6.19 8.79
N ASP A 196 5.21 5.76 7.96
CA ASP A 196 4.26 6.65 7.30
C ASP A 196 3.27 7.29 8.28
N ARG A 197 3.00 8.56 8.03
CA ARG A 197 2.09 9.38 8.81
C ARG A 197 1.14 10.14 7.88
N GLY A 198 -0.14 10.11 8.22
CA GLY A 198 -1.16 10.90 7.55
C GLY A 198 -1.49 12.18 8.31
N GLN A 199 -1.86 13.22 7.57
CA GLN A 199 -2.42 14.46 8.11
C GLN A 199 -3.50 14.99 7.19
N VAL A 200 -4.60 15.49 7.76
CA VAL A 200 -5.63 16.19 6.97
C VAL A 200 -5.04 17.51 6.45
N ASP A 201 -4.80 17.56 5.14
CA ASP A 201 -4.21 18.71 4.45
C ASP A 201 -5.28 19.69 3.97
N GLN A 202 -6.34 19.16 3.32
CA GLN A 202 -7.45 19.98 2.81
C GLN A 202 -8.77 19.25 2.92
N MET A 203 -9.86 20.01 2.98
CA MET A 203 -11.23 19.51 2.93
C MET A 203 -12.07 20.38 1.97
N GLY A 204 -13.21 19.85 1.50
CA GLY A 204 -14.09 20.58 0.61
C GLY A 204 -13.52 20.81 -0.80
N GLN A 205 -12.53 20.00 -1.20
CA GLN A 205 -11.91 20.14 -2.50
C GLN A 205 -12.79 19.54 -3.61
N LYS A 206 -12.44 19.84 -4.85
CA LYS A 206 -13.08 19.27 -6.05
C LYS A 206 -12.00 18.59 -6.89
N THR A 207 -12.32 17.41 -7.42
CA THR A 207 -11.44 16.72 -8.36
C THR A 207 -12.25 15.97 -9.40
N CYS A 208 -11.70 15.88 -10.62
CA CYS A 208 -12.23 15.02 -11.67
C CYS A 208 -11.20 13.99 -12.05
N VAL A 209 -11.64 12.75 -12.19
CA VAL A 209 -10.87 11.58 -12.61
C VAL A 209 -11.69 10.80 -13.65
N PRO A 210 -11.15 9.82 -14.37
CA PRO A 210 -11.87 9.10 -15.42
C PRO A 210 -13.24 8.53 -15.00
N VAL A 211 -13.39 8.09 -13.75
CA VAL A 211 -14.68 7.54 -13.26
C VAL A 211 -15.70 8.61 -12.87
N GLY A 212 -15.33 9.88 -12.75
CA GLY A 212 -16.26 10.96 -12.44
C GLY A 212 -15.64 12.19 -11.79
N CYS A 213 -16.48 13.18 -11.53
CA CYS A 213 -16.12 14.39 -10.78
C CYS A 213 -16.71 14.34 -9.38
N TYR A 214 -15.94 14.74 -8.39
CA TYR A 214 -16.29 14.69 -6.98
C TYR A 214 -16.17 16.07 -6.34
N GLU A 215 -17.11 16.39 -5.49
CA GLU A 215 -17.11 17.56 -4.61
C GLU A 215 -16.91 17.11 -3.16
N ASP A 216 -16.58 18.06 -2.29
CA ASP A 216 -16.32 17.80 -0.85
C ASP A 216 -15.21 16.73 -0.65
N VAL A 217 -14.15 16.80 -1.46
CA VAL A 217 -13.04 15.86 -1.42
C VAL A 217 -12.13 16.18 -0.24
N LEU A 218 -11.75 15.15 0.52
CA LEU A 218 -10.75 15.18 1.58
C LEU A 218 -9.37 14.93 0.96
N VAL A 219 -8.35 15.70 1.35
CA VAL A 219 -6.96 15.47 0.99
C VAL A 219 -6.17 15.12 2.25
N ILE A 220 -5.55 13.95 2.25
CA ILE A 220 -4.56 13.54 3.25
C ILE A 220 -3.16 13.70 2.65
N ALA A 221 -2.29 14.42 3.35
CA ALA A 221 -0.86 14.45 3.06
C ALA A 221 -0.18 13.34 3.86
N GLU A 222 0.49 12.45 3.16
CA GLU A 222 1.28 11.38 3.75
C GLU A 222 2.77 11.72 3.69
N THR A 223 3.48 11.41 4.76
CA THR A 223 4.91 11.66 4.95
C THR A 223 5.59 10.42 5.48
N SER A 224 6.86 10.24 5.15
CA SER A 224 7.71 9.18 5.69
C SER A 224 8.99 9.78 6.28
N ALA A 225 9.48 9.22 7.38
CA ALA A 225 10.77 9.64 7.96
C ALA A 225 11.96 9.38 7.03
N GLN A 226 11.79 8.54 6.01
CA GLN A 226 12.82 8.22 5.03
C GLN A 226 12.93 9.26 3.93
N GLU A 227 11.89 10.08 3.72
CA GLU A 227 11.85 11.09 2.67
C GLU A 227 11.49 12.45 3.25
N ALA A 228 12.53 13.16 3.71
CA ALA A 228 12.36 14.53 4.14
C ALA A 228 11.85 15.40 2.98
N ASP A 229 10.91 16.30 3.26
CA ASP A 229 10.31 17.23 2.30
C ASP A 229 9.54 16.57 1.14
N ALA A 230 9.18 15.29 1.24
CA ALA A 230 8.25 14.61 0.34
C ALA A 230 6.89 14.45 1.00
N GLN A 231 5.83 14.65 0.22
CA GLN A 231 4.46 14.39 0.64
C GLN A 231 3.69 13.74 -0.51
N GLN A 232 3.15 12.56 -0.27
CA GLN A 232 2.13 11.99 -1.15
C GLN A 232 0.77 12.57 -0.76
N LEU A 233 -0.01 13.01 -1.74
CA LEU A 233 -1.31 13.62 -1.54
C LEU A 233 -2.39 12.66 -2.01
N LYS A 234 -3.18 12.11 -1.08
CA LYS A 234 -4.29 11.20 -1.38
C LYS A 234 -5.62 11.92 -1.29
N TYR A 235 -6.38 11.88 -2.36
CA TYR A 235 -7.68 12.55 -2.51
C TYR A 235 -8.79 11.54 -2.31
N TYR A 236 -9.60 11.71 -1.29
CA TYR A 236 -10.69 10.80 -0.94
C TYR A 236 -12.05 11.41 -1.25
N ALA A 237 -12.89 10.65 -1.97
CA ALA A 237 -14.30 11.00 -2.21
C ALA A 237 -15.20 10.12 -1.34
N ARG A 238 -16.23 10.74 -0.72
CA ARG A 238 -17.17 10.02 0.15
C ARG A 238 -17.85 8.87 -0.58
N GLY A 239 -17.89 7.70 0.06
CA GLY A 239 -18.52 6.48 -0.45
C GLY A 239 -17.73 5.77 -1.55
N VAL A 240 -16.59 6.32 -1.98
CA VAL A 240 -15.74 5.76 -3.04
C VAL A 240 -14.40 5.31 -2.49
N GLY A 241 -13.71 6.15 -1.73
CA GLY A 241 -12.35 5.93 -1.27
C GLY A 241 -11.36 6.89 -1.93
N ASN A 242 -10.10 6.49 -2.03
CA ASN A 242 -9.09 7.26 -2.75
C ASN A 242 -9.46 7.34 -4.23
N VAL A 243 -9.51 8.55 -4.79
CA VAL A 243 -9.84 8.78 -6.20
C VAL A 243 -8.66 9.35 -6.98
N ARG A 244 -7.66 9.89 -6.28
CA ARG A 244 -6.48 10.49 -6.93
C ARG A 244 -5.28 10.47 -5.97
N VAL A 245 -4.10 10.25 -6.54
CA VAL A 245 -2.83 10.46 -5.86
C VAL A 245 -2.08 11.58 -6.59
N GLY A 246 -1.40 12.41 -5.85
CA GLY A 246 -0.47 13.41 -6.32
C GLY A 246 0.69 13.54 -5.34
N TRP A 247 1.56 14.49 -5.58
CA TRP A 247 2.75 14.68 -4.77
C TRP A 247 3.02 16.16 -4.53
N ARG A 248 3.82 16.44 -3.49
CA ARG A 248 4.32 17.77 -3.15
C ARG A 248 5.66 17.66 -2.44
N GLY A 249 6.57 18.60 -2.73
CA GLY A 249 7.86 18.71 -2.10
C GLY A 249 9.02 18.30 -3.00
N ALA A 250 10.20 18.87 -2.73
CA ALA A 250 11.40 18.63 -3.53
C ALA A 250 12.06 17.28 -3.24
N GLY A 251 11.76 16.69 -2.08
CA GLY A 251 12.27 15.39 -1.65
C GLY A 251 11.53 14.18 -2.24
N ASP A 252 10.42 14.40 -2.95
CA ASP A 252 9.68 13.31 -3.58
C ASP A 252 10.46 12.78 -4.79
N LYS A 253 10.85 11.52 -4.72
CA LYS A 253 11.69 10.87 -5.74
C LYS A 253 10.87 10.28 -6.88
N THR A 254 9.66 9.82 -6.59
CA THR A 254 8.81 9.16 -7.58
C THR A 254 7.87 10.11 -8.30
N LYS A 255 7.52 11.22 -7.64
CA LYS A 255 6.58 12.23 -8.17
C LYS A 255 5.34 11.58 -8.78
N GLU A 256 4.78 10.64 -8.01
CA GLU A 256 3.69 9.81 -8.46
C GLU A 256 2.41 10.61 -8.67
N THR A 257 1.76 10.35 -9.79
CA THR A 257 0.39 10.80 -10.03
C THR A 257 -0.46 9.63 -10.48
N LEU A 258 -1.61 9.44 -9.82
CA LEU A 258 -2.58 8.42 -10.17
C LEU A 258 -3.99 9.01 -10.17
N ALA A 259 -4.85 8.50 -11.02
CA ALA A 259 -6.28 8.80 -11.06
C ALA A 259 -7.06 7.49 -11.08
N LEU A 260 -8.16 7.42 -10.33
CA LEU A 260 -9.07 6.29 -10.36
C LEU A 260 -9.70 6.19 -11.74
N ALA A 261 -9.25 5.19 -12.51
CA ALA A 261 -9.68 4.96 -13.89
C ALA A 261 -10.90 4.03 -13.97
N LYS A 262 -11.05 3.11 -12.99
CA LYS A 262 -12.16 2.17 -12.96
C LYS A 262 -12.47 1.69 -11.55
N VAL A 263 -13.77 1.52 -11.26
CA VAL A 263 -14.29 0.81 -10.09
C VAL A 263 -15.22 -0.27 -10.57
N GLU A 264 -15.00 -1.50 -10.14
CA GLU A 264 -15.78 -2.65 -10.58
C GLU A 264 -16.29 -3.46 -9.41
N ARG A 265 -17.50 -3.99 -9.56
CA ARG A 265 -17.99 -5.06 -8.69
C ARG A 265 -17.69 -6.39 -9.36
N LEU A 266 -16.78 -7.16 -8.77
CA LEU A 266 -16.42 -8.48 -9.26
C LEU A 266 -17.61 -9.44 -9.14
N ASP A 267 -17.85 -10.24 -10.16
CA ASP A 267 -18.75 -11.37 -10.05
C ASP A 267 -18.13 -12.51 -9.22
N ALA A 268 -18.89 -13.56 -8.95
CA ALA A 268 -18.45 -14.66 -8.10
C ALA A 268 -17.19 -15.38 -8.64
N THR A 269 -17.05 -15.47 -9.96
CA THR A 269 -15.89 -16.10 -10.62
C THR A 269 -14.66 -15.24 -10.47
N ALA A 270 -14.74 -13.96 -10.83
CA ALA A 270 -13.61 -13.02 -10.73
C ALA A 270 -13.16 -12.81 -9.27
N LEU A 271 -14.11 -12.80 -8.31
CA LEU A 271 -13.76 -12.76 -6.89
C LEU A 271 -13.06 -14.04 -6.42
N ALA A 272 -13.48 -15.20 -6.91
CA ALA A 272 -12.82 -16.48 -6.60
C ALA A 272 -11.40 -16.54 -7.18
N GLU A 273 -11.18 -15.98 -8.37
CA GLU A 273 -9.86 -15.86 -8.98
C GLU A 273 -8.95 -14.91 -8.19
N ALA A 274 -9.44 -13.73 -7.81
CA ALA A 274 -8.69 -12.78 -6.97
C ALA A 274 -8.30 -13.41 -5.62
N ARG A 275 -9.25 -14.10 -4.96
CA ARG A 275 -8.98 -14.86 -3.74
C ARG A 275 -7.89 -15.91 -3.94
N ALA A 276 -7.97 -16.70 -5.02
CA ALA A 276 -6.98 -17.74 -5.31
C ALA A 276 -5.57 -17.14 -5.48
N LYS A 277 -5.46 -16.01 -6.18
CA LYS A 277 -4.19 -15.29 -6.36
C LYS A 277 -3.65 -14.70 -5.06
N ALA A 278 -4.50 -14.12 -4.23
CA ALA A 278 -4.12 -13.66 -2.89
C ALA A 278 -3.58 -14.81 -2.02
N LEU A 279 -4.23 -15.98 -2.04
CA LEU A 279 -3.77 -17.17 -1.31
C LEU A 279 -2.48 -17.77 -1.90
N GLU A 280 -2.25 -17.64 -3.22
CA GLU A 280 -0.98 -18.01 -3.84
C GLU A 280 0.17 -17.11 -3.35
N LEU A 281 -0.04 -15.79 -3.27
CA LEU A 281 0.90 -14.84 -2.70
C LEU A 281 1.13 -15.10 -1.20
N GLU A 282 0.06 -15.39 -0.44
CA GLU A 282 0.17 -15.76 0.98
C GLU A 282 1.02 -17.02 1.18
N LYS A 283 0.84 -18.05 0.33
CA LYS A 283 1.68 -19.24 0.38
C LYS A 283 3.15 -18.93 0.17
N SER A 284 3.46 -17.99 -0.72
CA SER A 284 4.81 -17.46 -0.94
C SER A 284 5.33 -16.75 0.33
N ALA A 285 4.47 -15.94 0.97
CA ALA A 285 4.79 -15.21 2.19
C ALA A 285 5.27 -16.15 3.32
N TYR A 286 4.58 -17.28 3.54
CA TYR A 286 5.01 -18.27 4.54
C TYR A 286 6.35 -18.91 4.24
N GLN A 287 6.76 -18.97 2.98
CA GLN A 287 8.04 -19.54 2.58
C GLN A 287 9.17 -18.54 2.68
N ARG A 288 8.92 -17.27 2.37
CA ARG A 288 9.92 -16.21 2.23
C ARG A 288 10.12 -15.39 3.49
N SER A 289 9.04 -15.10 4.21
CA SER A 289 9.07 -14.30 5.44
C SER A 289 8.99 -15.19 6.69
N LYS A 290 10.13 -15.76 7.09
CA LYS A 290 10.21 -16.66 8.26
C LYS A 290 10.13 -15.91 9.58
N ALA A 291 10.66 -14.70 9.63
CA ALA A 291 10.70 -13.90 10.87
C ALA A 291 9.36 -13.23 11.19
N VAL A 292 8.57 -12.89 10.17
CA VAL A 292 7.33 -12.14 10.32
C VAL A 292 6.13 -12.99 9.91
N TYR A 293 5.92 -13.18 8.61
CA TYR A 293 4.67 -13.74 8.10
C TYR A 293 4.40 -15.18 8.56
N ALA A 294 5.45 -16.00 8.70
CA ALA A 294 5.34 -17.38 9.19
C ALA A 294 4.79 -17.50 10.62
N HIS A 295 4.76 -16.40 11.37
CA HIS A 295 4.18 -16.36 12.73
C HIS A 295 2.71 -15.92 12.77
N THR A 296 2.06 -15.75 11.61
CA THR A 296 0.65 -15.39 11.51
C THR A 296 -0.21 -16.62 11.17
N PRO A 297 -1.48 -16.70 11.61
CA PRO A 297 -2.40 -17.74 11.14
C PRO A 297 -2.73 -17.51 9.65
N PRO A 298 -3.15 -18.56 8.90
CA PRO A 298 -3.58 -18.42 7.52
C PRO A 298 -4.77 -17.47 7.38
N ALA A 299 -4.85 -16.80 6.20
CA ALA A 299 -6.06 -16.10 5.83
C ALA A 299 -7.18 -17.10 5.55
N GLU A 300 -8.39 -16.74 5.95
CA GLU A 300 -9.59 -17.56 5.80
C GLU A 300 -10.66 -16.77 5.04
N ARG A 301 -11.57 -17.48 4.41
CA ARG A 301 -12.72 -16.82 3.81
C ARG A 301 -13.61 -16.23 4.90
N GLY A 302 -13.80 -14.92 4.85
CA GLY A 302 -14.69 -14.23 5.79
C GLY A 302 -16.13 -14.71 5.69
N ALA A 303 -16.87 -14.61 6.79
CA ALA A 303 -18.31 -14.82 6.75
C ALA A 303 -18.92 -13.78 5.79
N GLN A 304 -19.70 -14.23 4.81
CA GLN A 304 -20.47 -13.30 3.98
C GLN A 304 -21.49 -12.60 4.89
N PRO A 305 -21.62 -11.25 4.79
CA PRO A 305 -22.61 -10.51 5.56
C PRO A 305 -24.05 -10.90 5.19
#